data_61f0bdfe920eb4b57894eae8187b8788
#
_entry.id   61f0bdfe920eb4b57894eae8187b8788
#
_cell.length_a   1.000
_cell.length_b   1.000
_cell.length_c   1.000
_cell.angle_alpha   90.00
_cell.angle_beta   90.00
_cell.angle_gamma   90.00
#
_symmetry.space_group_name_H-M   'P 1'
#
loop_
_entity.id
_entity.type
_entity.pdbx_description
1 polymer ?
#
loop_
_entity_poly.entity_id
_entity_poly.type
_entity_poly.pdbx_seq_one_letter_code
_entity_poly.pdbx_strand_id
1 'polypeptide(L)'
;TPPWGMMTGVRPVRIIHDMRASGATEDEIRARFLDHFACTPEKFALALGIADLQKPVLDAADPMDCSVYAGIPFCPTRCSYCSFVSRTVGDKATRALVQPYVDKLCAELTAIRETADRCGLHIRTFYIGGGTPTSLSAAQLEQLMSHIAKTFDLAKLDEYTVEAGRPDCTDAEKLRIIKKYGATRISINPQTFSDQVLQNIGRRHTAQDIIDCFAAARAAGHKNINVDLIAGLPGDTVEGFEASLRQAIALDPENITVHTLTLKRASNIVVEHRAADYADVAAML
;
A
#
# COMPACT_ATOMS: atom_id res chain seq x y z
N THR A 1 -0.90 7.39 30.16
CA THR A 1 0.23 7.40 29.22
C THR A 1 -0.22 6.71 27.95
N PRO A 2 0.11 7.21 26.76
CA PRO A 2 -0.23 6.51 25.52
C PRO A 2 0.37 5.09 25.52
N PRO A 3 -0.26 4.11 24.86
CA PRO A 3 0.23 2.71 24.87
C PRO A 3 1.69 2.55 24.36
N TRP A 4 2.11 3.43 23.44
CA TRP A 4 3.50 3.50 22.95
C TRP A 4 4.40 4.43 23.78
N GLY A 5 3.91 4.96 24.89
CA GLY A 5 4.65 5.83 25.82
C GLY A 5 5.10 7.14 25.17
N MET A 6 6.35 7.50 25.39
CA MET A 6 6.99 8.72 24.85
C MET A 6 7.63 8.49 23.48
N MET A 7 7.44 7.32 22.87
CA MET A 7 8.01 7.01 21.57
C MET A 7 7.39 7.94 20.51
N THR A 8 8.23 8.75 19.89
CA THR A 8 7.84 9.62 18.78
C THR A 8 8.40 9.08 17.48
N GLY A 9 7.68 9.28 16.41
CA GLY A 9 8.07 8.80 15.11
C GLY A 9 7.40 7.48 14.76
N VAL A 10 7.99 6.74 13.85
CA VAL A 10 7.38 5.58 13.23
C VAL A 10 8.30 4.37 13.31
N ARG A 11 7.70 3.19 13.27
CA ARG A 11 8.39 1.91 13.19
C ARG A 11 9.10 1.50 14.50
N PRO A 12 8.34 1.27 15.59
CA PRO A 12 8.92 0.77 16.85
C PRO A 12 9.73 -0.52 16.66
N VAL A 13 9.30 -1.40 15.75
CA VAL A 13 10.00 -2.65 15.43
C VAL A 13 11.42 -2.41 14.90
N ARG A 14 11.65 -1.31 14.15
CA ARG A 14 12.98 -0.97 13.66
C ARG A 14 13.97 -0.73 14.79
N ILE A 15 13.53 -0.15 15.89
CA ILE A 15 14.40 0.07 17.07
C ILE A 15 14.92 -1.27 17.59
N ILE A 16 14.08 -2.30 17.61
CA ILE A 16 14.48 -3.66 18.02
C ILE A 16 15.55 -4.20 17.08
N HIS A 17 15.32 -4.11 15.76
CA HIS A 17 16.30 -4.57 14.78
C HIS A 17 17.62 -3.82 14.86
N ASP A 18 17.59 -2.49 14.98
CA ASP A 18 18.80 -1.65 15.10
C ASP A 18 19.57 -1.97 16.40
N MET A 19 18.88 -2.20 17.52
CA MET A 19 19.49 -2.60 18.77
C MET A 19 20.11 -4.01 18.71
N ARG A 20 19.40 -4.99 18.13
CA ARG A 20 19.93 -6.35 17.91
C ARG A 20 21.15 -6.32 16.99
N ALA A 21 21.13 -5.54 15.92
CA ALA A 21 22.28 -5.38 15.03
C ALA A 21 23.48 -4.74 15.71
N SER A 22 23.28 -3.90 16.74
CA SER A 22 24.36 -3.33 17.57
C SER A 22 24.82 -4.25 18.70
N GLY A 23 24.27 -5.45 18.84
CA GLY A 23 24.65 -6.45 19.83
C GLY A 23 23.96 -6.28 21.19
N ALA A 24 22.88 -5.50 21.28
CA ALA A 24 22.11 -5.34 22.51
C ALA A 24 21.41 -6.64 22.90
N THR A 25 21.37 -6.90 24.21
CA THR A 25 20.65 -8.03 24.81
C THR A 25 19.13 -7.77 24.80
N GLU A 26 18.34 -8.82 24.91
CA GLU A 26 16.86 -8.70 25.02
C GLU A 26 16.45 -7.91 26.28
N ASP A 27 17.22 -7.98 27.38
CA ASP A 27 16.96 -7.20 28.59
C ASP A 27 17.21 -5.70 28.35
N GLU A 28 18.24 -5.33 27.61
CA GLU A 28 18.49 -3.95 27.23
C GLU A 28 17.42 -3.40 26.30
N ILE A 29 16.95 -4.20 25.33
CA ILE A 29 15.82 -3.85 24.44
C ILE A 29 14.55 -3.66 25.28
N ARG A 30 14.27 -4.57 26.21
CA ARG A 30 13.13 -4.47 27.13
C ARG A 30 13.20 -3.20 27.96
N ALA A 31 14.33 -2.91 28.59
CA ALA A 31 14.55 -1.70 29.40
C ALA A 31 14.36 -0.43 28.53
N ARG A 32 14.84 -0.44 27.28
CA ARG A 32 14.66 0.69 26.37
C ARG A 32 13.18 0.98 26.09
N PHE A 33 12.36 -0.05 25.91
CA PHE A 33 10.93 0.11 25.64
C PHE A 33 10.13 0.45 26.90
N LEU A 34 10.32 -0.29 27.98
CA LEU A 34 9.48 -0.15 29.19
C LEU A 34 9.91 1.02 30.07
N ASP A 35 11.20 1.16 30.32
CA ASP A 35 11.71 2.16 31.27
C ASP A 35 11.99 3.50 30.60
N HIS A 36 12.63 3.49 29.42
CA HIS A 36 13.01 4.74 28.76
C HIS A 36 11.84 5.34 27.94
N PHE A 37 11.15 4.54 27.12
CA PHE A 37 10.01 5.04 26.36
C PHE A 37 8.69 4.98 27.12
N ALA A 38 8.62 4.30 28.25
CA ALA A 38 7.39 4.07 29.02
C ALA A 38 6.27 3.41 28.18
N CYS A 39 6.64 2.53 27.25
CA CYS A 39 5.67 1.71 26.51
C CYS A 39 4.98 0.72 27.43
N THR A 40 3.75 0.34 27.10
CA THR A 40 3.09 -0.73 27.82
C THR A 40 3.75 -2.10 27.50
N PRO A 41 3.71 -3.07 28.42
CA PRO A 41 4.23 -4.43 28.18
C PRO A 41 3.59 -5.10 26.95
N GLU A 42 2.30 -4.87 26.70
CA GLU A 42 1.55 -5.44 25.57
C GLU A 42 2.08 -4.90 24.24
N LYS A 43 2.34 -3.59 24.16
CA LYS A 43 2.89 -2.98 22.92
C LYS A 43 4.35 -3.37 22.70
N PHE A 44 5.12 -3.56 23.75
CA PHE A 44 6.47 -4.12 23.65
C PHE A 44 6.42 -5.57 23.13
N ALA A 45 5.57 -6.42 23.71
CA ALA A 45 5.40 -7.81 23.27
C ALA A 45 4.96 -7.89 21.81
N LEU A 46 4.05 -7.03 21.38
CA LEU A 46 3.62 -6.91 19.98
C LEU A 46 4.81 -6.55 19.07
N ALA A 47 5.57 -5.51 19.42
CA ALA A 47 6.72 -5.08 18.63
C ALA A 47 7.80 -6.16 18.54
N LEU A 48 8.06 -6.87 19.65
CA LEU A 48 9.02 -7.96 19.71
C LEU A 48 8.59 -9.14 18.82
N GLY A 49 7.33 -9.58 18.93
CA GLY A 49 6.79 -10.65 18.10
C GLY A 49 6.85 -10.32 16.59
N ILE A 50 6.56 -9.06 16.23
CA ILE A 50 6.70 -8.62 14.83
C ILE A 50 8.19 -8.64 14.40
N ALA A 51 9.12 -8.19 15.25
CA ALA A 51 10.55 -8.23 14.96
C ALA A 51 11.05 -9.66 14.72
N ASP A 52 10.57 -10.62 15.52
CA ASP A 52 10.92 -12.03 15.37
C ASP A 52 10.38 -12.62 14.05
N LEU A 53 9.15 -12.28 13.67
CA LEU A 53 8.57 -12.69 12.38
C LEU A 53 9.31 -12.07 11.17
N GLN A 54 9.81 -10.85 11.30
CA GLN A 54 10.55 -10.16 10.23
C GLN A 54 12.00 -10.64 10.10
N LYS A 55 12.59 -11.14 11.19
CA LYS A 55 14.01 -11.49 11.24
C LYS A 55 14.44 -12.45 10.11
N PRO A 56 13.76 -13.57 9.81
CA PRO A 56 14.17 -14.47 8.73
C PRO A 56 14.23 -13.80 7.36
N VAL A 57 13.30 -12.85 7.09
CA VAL A 57 13.25 -12.11 5.82
C VAL A 57 14.42 -11.11 5.73
N LEU A 58 14.75 -10.46 6.85
CA LEU A 58 15.87 -9.51 6.92
C LEU A 58 17.21 -10.23 6.87
N ASP A 59 17.35 -11.36 7.54
CA ASP A 59 18.58 -12.17 7.53
C ASP A 59 18.86 -12.78 6.14
N ALA A 60 17.84 -13.03 5.35
CA ALA A 60 17.97 -13.53 3.98
C ALA A 60 18.31 -12.42 2.95
N ALA A 61 18.35 -11.15 3.37
CA ALA A 61 18.68 -10.04 2.47
C ALA A 61 20.19 -9.95 2.24
N ASP A 62 20.57 -9.85 0.97
CA ASP A 62 21.94 -9.60 0.55
C ASP A 62 22.17 -8.09 0.33
N PRO A 63 23.37 -7.53 0.63
CA PRO A 63 23.68 -6.13 0.31
C PRO A 63 23.51 -5.74 -1.16
N MET A 64 23.55 -6.72 -2.08
CA MET A 64 23.31 -6.50 -3.51
C MET A 64 21.82 -6.62 -3.90
N ASP A 65 20.94 -6.94 -2.96
CA ASP A 65 19.50 -7.00 -3.22
C ASP A 65 18.89 -5.62 -3.37
N CYS A 66 17.99 -5.48 -4.33
CA CYS A 66 17.24 -4.25 -4.55
C CYS A 66 15.78 -4.53 -4.90
N SER A 67 14.96 -3.50 -4.80
CA SER A 67 13.56 -3.50 -5.18
C SER A 67 13.31 -2.50 -6.30
N VAL A 68 12.43 -2.84 -7.25
CA VAL A 68 11.99 -1.90 -8.30
C VAL A 68 10.59 -1.40 -7.97
N TYR A 69 10.42 -0.08 -7.97
CA TYR A 69 9.13 0.58 -7.84
C TYR A 69 8.78 1.31 -9.13
N ALA A 70 7.70 0.89 -9.79
CA ALA A 70 7.16 1.57 -10.97
C ALA A 70 5.94 2.41 -10.57
N GLY A 71 6.08 3.74 -10.59
CA GLY A 71 5.03 4.66 -10.20
C GLY A 71 4.12 5.04 -11.37
N ILE A 72 2.81 4.88 -11.23
CA ILE A 72 1.81 5.34 -12.21
C ILE A 72 1.18 6.64 -11.68
N PRO A 73 1.52 7.83 -12.20
CA PRO A 73 1.07 9.12 -11.65
C PRO A 73 -0.32 9.52 -12.14
N PHE A 74 -1.21 8.55 -12.34
CA PHE A 74 -2.56 8.77 -12.84
C PHE A 74 -3.60 8.16 -11.91
N CYS A 75 -4.73 8.88 -11.74
CA CYS A 75 -5.88 8.42 -10.96
C CYS A 75 -7.19 8.75 -11.70
N PRO A 76 -8.29 8.00 -11.47
CA PRO A 76 -9.60 8.35 -12.01
C PRO A 76 -10.12 9.67 -11.41
N THR A 77 -9.94 9.86 -10.10
CA THR A 77 -10.23 11.10 -9.35
C THR A 77 -9.16 11.34 -8.28
N ARG A 78 -9.02 12.57 -7.78
CA ARG A 78 -8.13 12.87 -6.66
C ARG A 78 -8.89 12.75 -5.34
N CYS A 79 -8.45 11.84 -4.47
CA CYS A 79 -8.99 11.72 -3.12
C CYS A 79 -8.53 12.92 -2.27
N SER A 80 -9.43 13.45 -1.41
CA SER A 80 -9.18 14.65 -0.60
C SER A 80 -8.01 14.50 0.38
N TYR A 81 -7.79 13.30 0.91
CA TYR A 81 -6.71 12.99 1.85
C TYR A 81 -5.35 12.72 1.17
N CYS A 82 -5.34 12.48 -0.16
CA CYS A 82 -4.15 11.99 -0.83
C CYS A 82 -3.14 13.10 -1.11
N SER A 83 -1.88 12.84 -0.73
CA SER A 83 -0.75 13.73 -0.95
C SER A 83 0.18 13.29 -2.10
N PHE A 84 -0.13 12.17 -2.75
CA PHE A 84 0.69 11.70 -3.87
C PHE A 84 0.60 12.63 -5.08
N VAL A 85 1.71 12.75 -5.80
CA VAL A 85 1.77 13.47 -7.07
C VAL A 85 1.04 12.63 -8.10
N SER A 86 -0.20 13.03 -8.42
CA SER A 86 -1.01 12.33 -9.41
C SER A 86 -1.86 13.33 -10.21
N ARG A 87 -2.18 12.94 -11.45
CA ARG A 87 -3.07 13.67 -12.35
C ARG A 87 -4.33 12.85 -12.60
N THR A 88 -5.47 13.53 -12.75
CA THR A 88 -6.73 12.85 -13.02
C THR A 88 -6.90 12.60 -14.53
N VAL A 89 -7.18 11.35 -14.92
CA VAL A 89 -7.42 10.97 -16.33
C VAL A 89 -8.78 11.47 -16.86
N GLY A 90 -9.59 12.11 -16.04
CA GLY A 90 -10.83 12.79 -16.47
C GLY A 90 -10.56 13.95 -17.45
N ASP A 91 -9.42 14.61 -17.32
CA ASP A 91 -8.98 15.67 -18.21
C ASP A 91 -8.39 15.14 -19.53
N LYS A 92 -8.77 15.75 -20.67
CA LYS A 92 -8.31 15.36 -22.02
C LYS A 92 -6.80 15.52 -22.19
N ALA A 93 -6.22 16.60 -21.66
CA ALA A 93 -4.78 16.85 -21.74
C ALA A 93 -4.00 15.80 -20.95
N THR A 94 -4.46 15.43 -19.77
CA THR A 94 -3.86 14.35 -18.97
C THR A 94 -3.97 13.00 -19.67
N ARG A 95 -5.12 12.67 -20.26
CA ARG A 95 -5.27 11.40 -21.01
C ARG A 95 -4.29 11.27 -22.17
N ALA A 96 -3.99 12.38 -22.86
CA ALA A 96 -3.01 12.39 -23.93
C ALA A 96 -1.57 12.10 -23.48
N LEU A 97 -1.27 12.27 -22.19
CA LEU A 97 0.05 11.98 -21.61
C LEU A 97 0.22 10.52 -21.18
N VAL A 98 -0.86 9.75 -21.04
CA VAL A 98 -0.79 8.40 -20.48
C VAL A 98 0.04 7.47 -21.37
N GLN A 99 -0.24 7.42 -22.69
CA GLN A 99 0.50 6.55 -23.59
C GLN A 99 1.99 6.92 -23.70
N PRO A 100 2.37 8.20 -23.93
CA PRO A 100 3.77 8.59 -23.90
C PRO A 100 4.47 8.28 -22.57
N TYR A 101 3.76 8.35 -21.44
CA TYR A 101 4.29 7.98 -20.14
C TYR A 101 4.59 6.48 -20.07
N VAL A 102 3.64 5.61 -20.49
CA VAL A 102 3.84 4.16 -20.49
C VAL A 102 5.02 3.78 -21.37
N ASP A 103 5.16 4.40 -22.55
CA ASP A 103 6.27 4.14 -23.46
C ASP A 103 7.63 4.51 -22.83
N LYS A 104 7.69 5.66 -22.15
CA LYS A 104 8.90 6.11 -21.43
C LYS A 104 9.22 5.23 -20.22
N LEU A 105 8.19 4.84 -19.47
CA LEU A 105 8.36 3.92 -18.32
C LEU A 105 8.91 2.58 -18.77
N CYS A 106 8.44 2.01 -19.88
CA CYS A 106 9.00 0.79 -20.46
C CYS A 106 10.49 0.95 -20.80
N ALA A 107 10.86 2.07 -21.43
CA ALA A 107 12.27 2.35 -21.75
C ALA A 107 13.12 2.52 -20.48
N GLU A 108 12.61 3.20 -19.46
CA GLU A 108 13.28 3.36 -18.16
C GLU A 108 13.48 2.02 -17.45
N LEU A 109 12.49 1.14 -17.47
CA LEU A 109 12.58 -0.20 -16.89
C LEU A 109 13.64 -1.07 -17.57
N THR A 110 13.79 -0.95 -18.88
CA THR A 110 14.89 -1.59 -19.61
C THR A 110 16.26 -1.08 -19.13
N ALA A 111 16.42 0.24 -19.02
CA ALA A 111 17.66 0.85 -18.54
C ALA A 111 17.96 0.49 -17.05
N ILE A 112 16.92 0.36 -16.22
CA ILE A 112 17.05 -0.13 -14.83
C ILE A 112 17.60 -1.56 -14.84
N ARG A 113 17.06 -2.46 -15.68
CA ARG A 113 17.53 -3.85 -15.77
C ARG A 113 18.99 -3.90 -16.20
N GLU A 114 19.35 -3.20 -17.28
CA GLU A 114 20.73 -3.13 -17.77
C GLU A 114 21.70 -2.57 -16.71
N THR A 115 21.25 -1.58 -15.93
CA THR A 115 22.07 -1.02 -14.86
C THR A 115 22.21 -2.00 -13.70
N ALA A 116 21.15 -2.70 -13.31
CA ALA A 116 21.21 -3.72 -12.27
C ALA A 116 22.18 -4.84 -12.67
N ASP A 117 22.12 -5.31 -13.92
CA ASP A 117 23.04 -6.34 -14.44
C ASP A 117 24.50 -5.88 -14.39
N ARG A 118 24.76 -4.66 -14.86
CA ARG A 118 26.11 -4.08 -14.87
C ARG A 118 26.68 -3.89 -13.46
N CYS A 119 25.81 -3.60 -12.47
CA CYS A 119 26.21 -3.40 -11.08
C CYS A 119 26.15 -4.70 -10.26
N GLY A 120 25.73 -5.83 -10.82
CA GLY A 120 25.58 -7.09 -10.11
C GLY A 120 24.45 -7.10 -9.08
N LEU A 121 23.42 -6.25 -9.27
CA LEU A 121 22.29 -6.15 -8.33
C LEU A 121 21.26 -7.25 -8.58
N HIS A 122 20.71 -7.78 -7.49
CA HIS A 122 19.64 -8.77 -7.50
C HIS A 122 18.30 -8.09 -7.23
N ILE A 123 17.39 -8.14 -8.21
CA ILE A 123 16.04 -7.60 -8.01
C ILE A 123 15.20 -8.65 -7.31
N ARG A 124 14.86 -8.41 -6.04
CA ARG A 124 14.06 -9.32 -5.20
C ARG A 124 12.57 -9.02 -5.24
N THR A 125 12.18 -7.75 -5.34
CA THR A 125 10.77 -7.39 -5.37
C THR A 125 10.48 -6.39 -6.47
N PHE A 126 9.25 -6.46 -6.98
CA PHE A 126 8.74 -5.51 -7.96
C PHE A 126 7.38 -4.96 -7.50
N TYR A 127 7.21 -3.66 -7.49
CA TYR A 127 5.99 -3.01 -7.05
C TYR A 127 5.49 -2.00 -8.08
N ILE A 128 4.25 -2.15 -8.55
CA ILE A 128 3.58 -1.16 -9.41
C ILE A 128 2.53 -0.45 -8.56
N GLY A 129 2.74 0.84 -8.32
CA GLY A 129 1.90 1.65 -7.46
C GLY A 129 1.83 3.11 -7.88
N GLY A 130 1.68 4.02 -6.92
CA GLY A 130 1.68 5.47 -7.13
C GLY A 130 0.30 6.08 -7.02
N GLY A 131 -0.25 6.58 -8.12
CA GLY A 131 -1.64 7.03 -8.19
C GLY A 131 -2.58 5.84 -8.20
N THR A 132 -2.80 5.26 -9.37
CA THR A 132 -3.61 4.05 -9.53
C THR A 132 -3.18 3.32 -10.82
N PRO A 133 -2.46 2.22 -10.73
CA PRO A 133 -2.00 1.46 -11.91
C PRO A 133 -3.15 1.04 -12.84
N THR A 134 -4.28 0.66 -12.29
CA THR A 134 -5.47 0.28 -13.04
C THR A 134 -6.22 1.46 -13.69
N SER A 135 -5.76 2.71 -13.50
CA SER A 135 -6.22 3.86 -14.30
C SER A 135 -5.74 3.79 -15.76
N LEU A 136 -4.72 2.99 -16.05
CA LEU A 136 -4.34 2.63 -17.41
C LEU A 136 -5.47 1.85 -18.09
N SER A 137 -5.61 1.99 -19.41
CA SER A 137 -6.48 1.10 -20.18
C SER A 137 -5.95 -0.35 -20.14
N ALA A 138 -6.78 -1.33 -20.42
CA ALA A 138 -6.36 -2.73 -20.46
C ALA A 138 -5.16 -2.94 -21.42
N ALA A 139 -5.19 -2.32 -22.60
CA ALA A 139 -4.08 -2.38 -23.55
C ALA A 139 -2.78 -1.75 -23.03
N GLN A 140 -2.86 -0.61 -22.35
CA GLN A 140 -1.70 0.06 -21.74
C GLN A 140 -1.13 -0.74 -20.58
N LEU A 141 -2.01 -1.29 -19.74
CA LEU A 141 -1.60 -2.17 -18.63
C LEU A 141 -0.94 -3.44 -19.16
N GLU A 142 -1.50 -4.06 -20.19
CA GLU A 142 -0.93 -5.23 -20.82
C GLU A 142 0.42 -4.93 -21.47
N GLN A 143 0.56 -3.80 -22.16
CA GLN A 143 1.84 -3.33 -22.71
C GLN A 143 2.92 -3.25 -21.61
N LEU A 144 2.62 -2.54 -20.51
CA LEU A 144 3.53 -2.38 -19.38
C LEU A 144 3.92 -3.72 -18.76
N MET A 145 2.94 -4.54 -18.41
CA MET A 145 3.17 -5.81 -17.73
C MET A 145 3.85 -6.84 -18.62
N SER A 146 3.53 -6.86 -19.92
CA SER A 146 4.23 -7.68 -20.91
C SER A 146 5.69 -7.25 -21.05
N HIS A 147 5.97 -5.94 -21.03
CA HIS A 147 7.34 -5.41 -21.07
C HIS A 147 8.11 -5.82 -19.81
N ILE A 148 7.52 -5.68 -18.62
CA ILE A 148 8.12 -6.11 -17.36
C ILE A 148 8.47 -7.62 -17.41
N ALA A 149 7.53 -8.45 -17.85
CA ALA A 149 7.73 -9.90 -17.93
C ALA A 149 8.83 -10.33 -18.92
N LYS A 150 9.11 -9.51 -19.94
CA LYS A 150 10.20 -9.74 -20.90
C LYS A 150 11.55 -9.22 -20.40
N THR A 151 11.53 -8.22 -19.53
CA THR A 151 12.73 -7.51 -19.08
C THR A 151 13.28 -8.08 -17.78
N PHE A 152 12.40 -8.58 -16.91
CA PHE A 152 12.76 -9.08 -15.57
C PHE A 152 12.43 -10.56 -15.44
N ASP A 153 13.28 -11.30 -14.74
CA ASP A 153 13.01 -12.69 -14.37
C ASP A 153 12.04 -12.73 -13.18
N LEU A 154 10.74 -12.73 -13.49
CA LEU A 154 9.69 -12.70 -12.47
C LEU A 154 9.67 -13.94 -11.58
N ALA A 155 10.24 -15.06 -12.00
CA ALA A 155 10.30 -16.28 -11.21
C ALA A 155 11.30 -16.18 -10.03
N LYS A 156 12.22 -15.22 -10.09
CA LYS A 156 13.20 -14.95 -9.03
C LYS A 156 12.73 -13.90 -8.02
N LEU A 157 11.56 -13.29 -8.24
CA LEU A 157 11.04 -12.31 -7.32
C LEU A 157 10.41 -12.98 -6.11
N ASP A 158 10.74 -12.50 -4.93
CA ASP A 158 10.06 -12.87 -3.68
C ASP A 158 8.62 -12.34 -3.67
N GLU A 159 8.41 -11.12 -4.19
CA GLU A 159 7.09 -10.50 -4.31
C GLU A 159 6.99 -9.63 -5.57
N TYR A 160 5.88 -9.78 -6.29
CA TYR A 160 5.47 -8.88 -7.37
C TYR A 160 4.08 -8.34 -7.05
N THR A 161 4.01 -7.09 -6.57
CA THR A 161 2.77 -6.42 -6.16
C THR A 161 2.27 -5.45 -7.21
N VAL A 162 0.96 -5.45 -7.44
CA VAL A 162 0.27 -4.44 -8.26
C VAL A 162 -0.89 -3.83 -7.47
N GLU A 163 -0.90 -2.49 -7.34
CA GLU A 163 -2.03 -1.79 -6.75
C GLU A 163 -3.23 -1.78 -7.71
N ALA A 164 -4.30 -2.45 -7.34
CA ALA A 164 -5.61 -2.43 -7.97
C ALA A 164 -6.61 -1.65 -7.09
N GLY A 165 -6.14 -0.56 -6.49
CA GLY A 165 -6.73 0.11 -5.34
C GLY A 165 -8.04 0.87 -5.58
N ARG A 166 -8.55 0.90 -6.81
CA ARG A 166 -9.73 1.69 -7.18
C ARG A 166 -10.72 0.82 -7.97
N PRO A 167 -11.80 0.31 -7.32
CA PRO A 167 -12.84 -0.47 -7.98
C PRO A 167 -13.45 0.21 -9.22
N ASP A 168 -13.61 1.54 -9.18
CA ASP A 168 -14.16 2.34 -10.29
C ASP A 168 -13.28 2.37 -11.58
N CYS A 169 -12.08 1.79 -11.55
CA CYS A 169 -11.24 1.63 -12.73
C CYS A 169 -10.52 0.27 -12.80
N THR A 170 -10.92 -0.68 -11.95
CA THR A 170 -10.37 -2.04 -11.91
C THR A 170 -11.46 -3.03 -12.33
N ASP A 171 -11.39 -3.49 -13.56
CA ASP A 171 -12.33 -4.46 -14.12
C ASP A 171 -11.74 -5.87 -14.21
N ALA A 172 -12.56 -6.84 -14.53
CA ALA A 172 -12.17 -8.25 -14.64
C ALA A 172 -11.10 -8.50 -15.72
N GLU A 173 -11.06 -7.68 -16.78
CA GLU A 173 -10.04 -7.79 -17.83
C GLU A 173 -8.67 -7.42 -17.29
N LYS A 174 -8.57 -6.28 -16.60
CA LYS A 174 -7.31 -5.82 -15.99
C LYS A 174 -6.83 -6.78 -14.89
N LEU A 175 -7.73 -7.30 -14.08
CA LEU A 175 -7.39 -8.31 -13.07
C LEU A 175 -6.82 -9.59 -13.71
N ARG A 176 -7.38 -10.04 -14.83
CA ARG A 176 -6.82 -11.18 -15.59
C ARG A 176 -5.45 -10.86 -16.20
N ILE A 177 -5.25 -9.63 -16.72
CA ILE A 177 -3.95 -9.17 -17.22
C ILE A 177 -2.92 -9.21 -16.09
N ILE A 178 -3.24 -8.64 -14.92
CA ILE A 178 -2.36 -8.63 -13.76
C ILE A 178 -1.96 -10.06 -13.37
N LYS A 179 -2.93 -10.97 -13.34
CA LYS A 179 -2.67 -12.38 -13.02
C LYS A 179 -1.85 -13.08 -14.10
N LYS A 180 -2.16 -12.86 -15.37
CA LYS A 180 -1.46 -13.45 -16.54
C LYS A 180 0.03 -13.16 -16.51
N TYR A 181 0.42 -11.95 -16.10
CA TYR A 181 1.82 -11.52 -16.05
C TYR A 181 2.48 -11.71 -14.69
N GLY A 182 1.94 -12.59 -13.85
CA GLY A 182 2.67 -13.16 -12.72
C GLY A 182 2.64 -12.35 -11.43
N ALA A 183 1.79 -11.33 -11.31
CA ALA A 183 1.64 -10.63 -10.03
C ALA A 183 1.28 -11.63 -8.91
N THR A 184 2.11 -11.66 -7.86
CA THR A 184 1.94 -12.56 -6.71
C THR A 184 1.01 -11.95 -5.66
N ARG A 185 0.90 -10.62 -5.61
CA ARG A 185 0.07 -9.86 -4.68
C ARG A 185 -0.63 -8.71 -5.40
N ILE A 186 -1.86 -8.44 -5.02
CA ILE A 186 -2.57 -7.22 -5.41
C ILE A 186 -3.10 -6.50 -4.17
N SER A 187 -3.34 -5.19 -4.29
CA SER A 187 -3.98 -4.42 -3.24
C SER A 187 -5.28 -3.82 -3.76
N ILE A 188 -6.40 -4.12 -3.09
CA ILE A 188 -7.70 -3.49 -3.32
C ILE A 188 -7.95 -2.58 -2.12
N ASN A 189 -8.07 -1.26 -2.35
CA ASN A 189 -8.02 -0.28 -1.28
C ASN A 189 -9.38 0.41 -1.09
N PRO A 190 -10.33 -0.19 -0.33
CA PRO A 190 -11.62 0.44 -0.02
C PRO A 190 -11.47 1.78 0.66
N GLN A 191 -10.61 1.86 1.65
CA GLN A 191 -10.40 2.89 2.66
C GLN A 191 -11.51 2.92 3.72
N THR A 192 -12.75 2.69 3.33
CA THR A 192 -13.96 2.53 4.13
C THR A 192 -15.02 1.80 3.31
N PHE A 193 -16.01 1.20 3.95
CA PHE A 193 -17.21 0.64 3.30
C PHE A 193 -18.45 1.53 3.51
N SER A 194 -18.28 2.77 4.01
CA SER A 194 -19.35 3.76 4.09
C SER A 194 -19.43 4.56 2.78
N ASP A 195 -20.52 4.40 2.03
CA ASP A 195 -20.74 5.14 0.78
C ASP A 195 -20.70 6.66 0.99
N GLN A 196 -21.23 7.15 2.12
CA GLN A 196 -21.19 8.57 2.45
C GLN A 196 -19.76 9.05 2.66
N VAL A 197 -18.93 8.29 3.37
CA VAL A 197 -17.53 8.65 3.61
C VAL A 197 -16.73 8.55 2.30
N LEU A 198 -17.00 7.55 1.44
CA LEU A 198 -16.40 7.45 0.11
C LEU A 198 -16.66 8.71 -0.73
N GLN A 199 -17.90 9.21 -0.73
CA GLN A 199 -18.26 10.45 -1.42
C GLN A 199 -17.52 11.65 -0.83
N ASN A 200 -17.46 11.77 0.51
CA ASN A 200 -16.80 12.86 1.21
C ASN A 200 -15.30 12.95 0.87
N ILE A 201 -14.66 11.80 0.64
CA ILE A 201 -13.23 11.75 0.28
C ILE A 201 -12.97 11.78 -1.23
N GLY A 202 -14.01 11.98 -2.06
CA GLY A 202 -13.89 12.12 -3.53
C GLY A 202 -13.72 10.81 -4.28
N ARG A 203 -14.15 9.68 -3.70
CA ARG A 203 -14.25 8.39 -4.37
C ARG A 203 -15.64 8.20 -4.99
N ARG A 204 -15.71 7.60 -6.18
CA ARG A 204 -16.95 7.44 -6.94
C ARG A 204 -17.58 6.05 -6.83
N HIS A 205 -16.83 5.08 -6.33
CA HIS A 205 -17.33 3.72 -6.13
C HIS A 205 -18.08 3.59 -4.81
N THR A 206 -18.87 2.55 -4.70
CA THR A 206 -19.67 2.18 -3.53
C THR A 206 -19.04 1.00 -2.79
N ALA A 207 -19.56 0.67 -1.60
CA ALA A 207 -19.20 -0.55 -0.87
C ALA A 207 -19.48 -1.82 -1.71
N GLN A 208 -20.56 -1.84 -2.50
CA GLN A 208 -20.86 -2.98 -3.37
C GLN A 208 -19.83 -3.13 -4.49
N ASP A 209 -19.35 -2.04 -5.09
CA ASP A 209 -18.30 -2.10 -6.12
C ASP A 209 -16.99 -2.68 -5.56
N ILE A 210 -16.69 -2.46 -4.28
CA ILE A 210 -15.54 -3.06 -3.60
C ILE A 210 -15.70 -4.57 -3.50
N ILE A 211 -16.87 -5.04 -3.05
CA ILE A 211 -17.20 -6.47 -2.92
C ILE A 211 -17.12 -7.15 -4.28
N ASP A 212 -17.69 -6.54 -5.31
CA ASP A 212 -17.70 -7.08 -6.67
C ASP A 212 -16.28 -7.13 -7.27
N CYS A 213 -15.47 -6.09 -7.04
CA CYS A 213 -14.07 -6.05 -7.46
C CYS A 213 -13.25 -7.16 -6.76
N PHE A 214 -13.47 -7.37 -5.47
CA PHE A 214 -12.79 -8.43 -4.71
C PHE A 214 -13.19 -9.82 -5.23
N ALA A 215 -14.46 -10.06 -5.47
CA ALA A 215 -14.97 -11.30 -6.06
C ALA A 215 -14.38 -11.54 -7.47
N ALA A 216 -14.31 -10.50 -8.30
CA ALA A 216 -13.67 -10.57 -9.61
C ALA A 216 -12.18 -10.90 -9.53
N ALA A 217 -11.46 -10.36 -8.54
CA ALA A 217 -10.06 -10.67 -8.29
C ALA A 217 -9.87 -12.15 -7.90
N ARG A 218 -10.71 -12.67 -7.02
CA ARG A 218 -10.72 -14.11 -6.66
C ARG A 218 -11.03 -14.99 -7.88
N ALA A 219 -12.03 -14.61 -8.68
CA ALA A 219 -12.38 -15.32 -9.92
C ALA A 219 -11.25 -15.30 -10.97
N ALA A 220 -10.44 -14.22 -11.02
CA ALA A 220 -9.24 -14.14 -11.84
C ALA A 220 -8.05 -14.97 -11.28
N GLY A 221 -8.20 -15.57 -10.10
CA GLY A 221 -7.20 -16.47 -9.49
C GLY A 221 -6.18 -15.77 -8.59
N HIS A 222 -6.44 -14.54 -8.15
CA HIS A 222 -5.61 -13.87 -7.15
C HIS A 222 -5.83 -14.50 -5.76
N LYS A 223 -4.73 -14.94 -5.14
CA LYS A 223 -4.73 -15.62 -3.83
C LYS A 223 -4.07 -14.82 -2.72
N ASN A 224 -3.46 -13.68 -3.05
CA ASN A 224 -2.85 -12.78 -2.07
C ASN A 224 -3.38 -11.37 -2.35
N ILE A 225 -4.43 -11.00 -1.63
CA ILE A 225 -5.12 -9.73 -1.76
C ILE A 225 -4.98 -8.97 -0.44
N ASN A 226 -4.40 -7.77 -0.52
CA ASN A 226 -4.36 -6.83 0.59
C ASN A 226 -5.56 -5.87 0.50
N VAL A 227 -6.13 -5.53 1.64
CA VAL A 227 -7.20 -4.55 1.77
C VAL A 227 -6.73 -3.41 2.68
N ASP A 228 -6.80 -2.16 2.20
CA ASP A 228 -6.44 -0.98 2.99
C ASP A 228 -7.68 -0.27 3.53
N LEU A 229 -7.66 0.05 4.82
CA LEU A 229 -8.62 0.91 5.50
C LEU A 229 -7.92 2.13 6.09
N ILE A 230 -8.65 3.25 6.23
CA ILE A 230 -8.15 4.46 6.88
C ILE A 230 -9.04 4.82 8.06
N ALA A 231 -8.48 4.79 9.27
CA ALA A 231 -9.13 5.32 10.48
C ALA A 231 -9.06 6.84 10.51
N GLY A 232 -10.16 7.51 10.84
CA GLY A 232 -10.26 8.96 11.00
C GLY A 232 -10.56 9.73 9.71
N LEU A 233 -11.19 9.10 8.72
CA LEU A 233 -11.68 9.81 7.53
C LEU A 233 -12.77 10.84 7.89
N PRO A 234 -12.85 11.97 7.16
CA PRO A 234 -13.87 13.00 7.41
C PRO A 234 -15.29 12.45 7.28
N GLY A 235 -16.06 12.59 8.37
CA GLY A 235 -17.44 12.12 8.45
C GLY A 235 -17.58 10.64 8.78
N ASP A 236 -16.48 9.92 9.06
CA ASP A 236 -16.54 8.58 9.63
C ASP A 236 -16.75 8.63 11.15
N THR A 237 -17.27 7.55 11.72
CA THR A 237 -17.46 7.35 13.16
C THR A 237 -16.77 6.07 13.61
N VAL A 238 -16.64 5.87 14.93
CA VAL A 238 -16.08 4.65 15.51
C VAL A 238 -16.89 3.43 15.05
N GLU A 239 -18.20 3.51 15.10
CA GLU A 239 -19.12 2.43 14.67
C GLU A 239 -19.04 2.20 13.15
N GLY A 240 -18.89 3.28 12.35
CA GLY A 240 -18.72 3.22 10.89
C GLY A 240 -17.43 2.53 10.51
N PHE A 241 -16.34 2.88 11.18
CA PHE A 241 -15.04 2.22 10.97
C PHE A 241 -15.07 0.75 11.41
N GLU A 242 -15.67 0.43 12.56
CA GLU A 242 -15.86 -0.96 13.01
C GLU A 242 -16.67 -1.78 12.00
N ALA A 243 -17.76 -1.22 11.47
CA ALA A 243 -18.57 -1.85 10.44
C ALA A 243 -17.74 -2.09 9.16
N SER A 244 -16.91 -1.13 8.75
CA SER A 244 -16.00 -1.26 7.61
C SER A 244 -14.95 -2.34 7.84
N LEU A 245 -14.37 -2.43 9.03
CA LEU A 245 -13.42 -3.47 9.39
C LEU A 245 -14.06 -4.86 9.37
N ARG A 246 -15.28 -5.01 9.90
CA ARG A 246 -16.04 -6.28 9.83
C ARG A 246 -16.32 -6.71 8.39
N GLN A 247 -16.66 -5.78 7.51
CA GLN A 247 -16.85 -6.08 6.09
C GLN A 247 -15.54 -6.49 5.42
N ALA A 248 -14.43 -5.81 5.71
CA ALA A 248 -13.12 -6.20 5.21
C ALA A 248 -12.73 -7.62 5.66
N ILE A 249 -12.96 -7.98 6.93
CA ILE A 249 -12.71 -9.32 7.47
C ILE A 249 -13.60 -10.36 6.76
N ALA A 250 -14.88 -10.04 6.50
CA ALA A 250 -15.81 -10.94 5.84
C ALA A 250 -15.43 -11.27 4.39
N LEU A 251 -14.63 -10.42 3.72
CA LEU A 251 -14.08 -10.70 2.39
C LEU A 251 -12.94 -11.74 2.42
N ASP A 252 -12.43 -12.08 3.61
CA ASP A 252 -11.34 -13.05 3.83
C ASP A 252 -10.08 -12.74 2.99
N PRO A 253 -9.51 -11.51 3.11
CA PRO A 253 -8.25 -11.17 2.46
C PRO A 253 -7.05 -11.76 3.24
N GLU A 254 -5.93 -11.97 2.57
CA GLU A 254 -4.70 -12.45 3.21
C GLU A 254 -4.04 -11.38 4.08
N ASN A 255 -4.36 -10.10 3.84
CA ASN A 255 -3.84 -9.00 4.63
C ASN A 255 -4.84 -7.84 4.71
N ILE A 256 -4.98 -7.25 5.89
CA ILE A 256 -5.70 -5.98 6.11
C ILE A 256 -4.70 -4.98 6.67
N THR A 257 -4.56 -3.85 5.98
CA THR A 257 -3.73 -2.73 6.45
C THR A 257 -4.65 -1.62 6.94
N VAL A 258 -4.49 -1.22 8.20
CA VAL A 258 -5.18 -0.05 8.76
C VAL A 258 -4.20 1.11 8.84
N HIS A 259 -4.52 2.20 8.14
CA HIS A 259 -3.79 3.44 8.20
C HIS A 259 -4.51 4.45 9.11
N THR A 260 -3.76 5.18 9.91
CA THR A 260 -4.28 6.38 10.58
C THR A 260 -4.22 7.56 9.62
N LEU A 261 -5.32 8.30 9.47
CA LEU A 261 -5.32 9.51 8.65
C LEU A 261 -4.27 10.50 9.18
N THR A 262 -3.32 10.83 8.32
CA THR A 262 -2.31 11.86 8.60
C THR A 262 -2.51 13.03 7.66
N LEU A 263 -2.75 14.22 8.22
CA LEU A 263 -2.90 15.45 7.45
C LEU A 263 -1.56 15.87 6.85
N LYS A 264 -1.47 15.87 5.53
CA LYS A 264 -0.26 16.24 4.78
C LYS A 264 -0.51 17.53 3.99
N ARG A 265 0.49 18.42 3.94
CA ARG A 265 0.40 19.74 3.27
C ARG A 265 -0.13 19.69 1.84
N ALA A 266 0.10 18.60 1.11
CA ALA A 266 -0.36 18.44 -0.26
C ALA A 266 -1.75 17.82 -0.38
N SER A 267 -2.45 17.52 0.73
CA SER A 267 -3.82 17.01 0.72
C SER A 267 -4.85 18.14 0.73
N ASN A 268 -5.99 17.90 0.08
CA ASN A 268 -7.09 18.88 0.07
C ASN A 268 -7.75 19.03 1.45
N ILE A 269 -7.70 18.00 2.30
CA ILE A 269 -8.24 18.06 3.67
C ILE A 269 -7.58 19.18 4.48
N VAL A 270 -6.26 19.35 4.35
CA VAL A 270 -5.53 20.42 5.05
C VAL A 270 -5.94 21.78 4.53
N VAL A 271 -6.12 21.91 3.21
CA VAL A 271 -6.54 23.17 2.58
C VAL A 271 -7.96 23.58 3.00
N GLU A 272 -8.84 22.59 3.18
CA GLU A 272 -10.24 22.81 3.56
C GLU A 272 -10.46 22.92 5.10
N HIS A 273 -9.39 22.86 5.91
CA HIS A 273 -9.43 22.86 7.38
C HIS A 273 -10.39 21.82 8.01
N ARG A 274 -10.62 20.71 7.33
CA ARG A 274 -11.43 19.58 7.82
C ARG A 274 -10.54 18.62 8.61
N ALA A 275 -10.24 18.96 9.85
CA ALA A 275 -9.55 18.03 10.76
C ALA A 275 -10.53 16.94 11.23
N ALA A 276 -10.10 15.68 11.20
CA ALA A 276 -10.80 14.62 11.94
C ALA A 276 -10.64 14.87 13.46
N ASP A 277 -11.64 14.49 14.25
CA ASP A 277 -11.51 14.51 15.69
C ASP A 277 -10.52 13.41 16.12
N TYR A 278 -9.44 13.82 16.78
CA TYR A 278 -8.39 12.90 17.21
C TYR A 278 -8.84 11.91 18.29
N ALA A 279 -9.88 12.25 19.07
CA ALA A 279 -10.43 11.35 20.08
C ALA A 279 -11.08 10.12 19.44
N ASP A 280 -11.83 10.31 18.36
CA ASP A 280 -12.48 9.22 17.64
C ASP A 280 -11.45 8.32 16.95
N VAL A 281 -10.36 8.89 16.41
CA VAL A 281 -9.27 8.11 15.79
C VAL A 281 -8.62 7.18 16.81
N ALA A 282 -8.41 7.63 18.05
CA ALA A 282 -7.84 6.79 19.10
C ALA A 282 -8.77 5.63 19.50
N ALA A 283 -10.09 5.81 19.37
CA ALA A 283 -11.07 4.76 19.64
C ALA A 283 -11.22 3.75 18.47
N MET A 284 -10.87 4.16 17.25
CA MET A 284 -10.86 3.29 16.07
C MET A 284 -9.65 2.33 16.01
N LEU A 285 -8.58 2.65 16.75
CA LEU A 285 -7.31 1.92 16.76
C LEU A 285 -7.13 1.03 17.99
#